data_5335893cfeb04fdf532d85e345e6eea9
#
_entry.id   5335893cfeb04fdf532d85e345e6eea9
#
_cell.length_a   1.000
_cell.length_b   1.000
_cell.length_c   1.000
_cell.angle_alpha   90.00
_cell.angle_beta   90.00
_cell.angle_gamma   90.00
#
_symmetry.space_group_name_H-M   'P 1'
#
loop_
_entity.id
_entity.type
_entity.pdbx_description
1 polymer ?
#
loop_
_entity_poly.entity_id
_entity_poly.type
_entity_poly.pdbx_seq_one_letter_code
_entity_poly.pdbx_strand_id
1 'polypeptide(L)'
;MKFERPIVATAGVAVVIAAIAIAGSTASAGMVSPQLSVAVAVSGDAPQSSTSTSGFRNYDGSYLYDGSLTSSSGSSWFVNWNLTGSDTVAQPGSPSITTNFAVGNTGDVARTFQILVTYAAPVQVAPGTGYAWRTTLSGVLASNNGGVASLVGLLPSMFQGQINGTGVVLNNPSVASTTTASFFGTGVNDYSGPIPNGPNIATIGYLMTFSLSAHSTAVFNGSWVGTVVPVPAPGAAALLGLAGLTARGRRRSVGNN
;
A
#
# COMPACT_ATOMS: atom_id res chain seq x y z
N MET A 1 47.04 -24.70 0.96
CA MET A 1 45.88 -24.39 1.84
C MET A 1 44.79 -23.81 0.97
N LYS A 2 43.71 -24.57 0.65
CA LYS A 2 42.53 -24.07 -0.06
C LYS A 2 41.54 -23.63 1.00
N PHE A 3 41.22 -22.34 1.03
CA PHE A 3 40.11 -21.83 1.83
C PHE A 3 38.79 -22.08 1.06
N GLU A 4 38.03 -23.03 1.50
CA GLU A 4 36.62 -23.18 1.07
C GLU A 4 35.78 -22.14 1.83
N ARG A 5 35.14 -21.26 1.08
CA ARG A 5 34.13 -20.32 1.63
C ARG A 5 32.82 -21.09 1.83
N PRO A 6 32.20 -21.04 3.01
CA PRO A 6 30.87 -21.61 3.18
C PRO A 6 29.86 -20.77 2.37
N ILE A 7 29.15 -21.44 1.47
CA ILE A 7 27.98 -20.89 0.81
C ILE A 7 26.86 -20.86 1.86
N VAL A 8 26.57 -19.68 2.40
CA VAL A 8 25.39 -19.49 3.23
C VAL A 8 24.19 -19.49 2.27
N ALA A 9 23.50 -20.62 2.20
CA ALA A 9 22.22 -20.71 1.54
C ALA A 9 21.21 -19.88 2.33
N THR A 10 20.88 -18.69 1.83
CA THR A 10 19.77 -17.89 2.34
C THR A 10 18.49 -18.64 1.96
N ALA A 11 17.94 -19.42 2.88
CA ALA A 11 16.61 -19.99 2.74
C ALA A 11 15.62 -18.84 2.70
N GLY A 12 15.17 -18.49 1.49
CA GLY A 12 14.09 -17.55 1.28
C GLY A 12 12.81 -18.15 1.89
N VAL A 13 12.39 -17.64 3.02
CA VAL A 13 11.08 -17.97 3.59
C VAL A 13 10.03 -17.32 2.71
N ALA A 14 9.49 -18.06 1.75
CA ALA A 14 8.30 -17.68 1.02
C ALA A 14 7.10 -17.80 1.99
N VAL A 15 6.78 -16.75 2.71
CA VAL A 15 5.54 -16.68 3.46
C VAL A 15 4.44 -16.30 2.47
N VAL A 16 3.65 -17.28 2.07
CA VAL A 16 2.44 -17.06 1.26
C VAL A 16 1.34 -16.58 2.20
N ILE A 17 1.06 -15.28 2.21
CA ILE A 17 -0.19 -14.78 2.78
C ILE A 17 -1.30 -15.20 1.80
N ALA A 18 -2.14 -16.15 2.21
CA ALA A 18 -3.32 -16.49 1.44
C ALA A 18 -4.18 -15.22 1.27
N ALA A 19 -4.53 -14.88 0.04
CA ALA A 19 -5.43 -13.77 -0.23
C ALA A 19 -6.75 -14.04 0.48
N ILE A 20 -7.10 -13.19 1.45
CA ILE A 20 -8.40 -13.24 2.10
C ILE A 20 -9.40 -12.76 1.05
N ALA A 21 -10.22 -13.68 0.54
CA ALA A 21 -11.31 -13.33 -0.34
C ALA A 21 -12.35 -12.55 0.48
N ILE A 22 -12.40 -11.25 0.29
CA ILE A 22 -13.47 -10.41 0.85
C ILE A 22 -14.69 -10.65 -0.05
N ALA A 23 -15.65 -11.43 0.44
CA ALA A 23 -16.94 -11.54 -0.21
C ALA A 23 -17.61 -10.16 -0.17
N GLY A 24 -17.84 -9.56 -1.35
CA GLY A 24 -18.54 -8.29 -1.47
C GLY A 24 -19.95 -8.42 -0.91
N SER A 25 -20.22 -7.86 0.26
CA SER A 25 -21.56 -7.72 0.78
C SER A 25 -22.30 -6.65 -0.02
N THR A 26 -23.42 -7.03 -0.68
CA THR A 26 -24.36 -6.06 -1.24
C THR A 26 -24.93 -5.24 -0.09
N ALA A 27 -24.61 -3.95 -0.06
CA ALA A 27 -25.01 -3.04 1.00
C ALA A 27 -26.55 -2.91 1.04
N SER A 28 -27.15 -3.37 2.12
CA SER A 28 -28.45 -2.94 2.61
C SER A 28 -28.31 -1.49 3.14
N ALA A 29 -29.36 -0.66 2.98
CA ALA A 29 -29.37 0.78 3.20
C ALA A 29 -29.20 1.28 4.66
N GLY A 30 -28.52 0.54 5.52
CA GLY A 30 -27.94 1.03 6.77
C GLY A 30 -26.48 1.40 6.50
N MET A 31 -26.00 2.53 7.01
CA MET A 31 -24.59 2.94 6.87
C MET A 31 -23.66 1.95 7.59
N VAL A 32 -23.37 0.84 6.90
CA VAL A 32 -22.38 -0.14 7.36
C VAL A 32 -21.01 0.39 6.96
N SER A 33 -20.09 0.48 7.90
CA SER A 33 -18.71 0.86 7.57
C SER A 33 -18.10 -0.16 6.61
N PRO A 34 -17.29 0.26 5.64
CA PRO A 34 -16.55 -0.65 4.78
C PRO A 34 -15.69 -1.62 5.61
N GLN A 35 -15.50 -2.82 5.10
CA GLN A 35 -14.68 -3.80 5.80
C GLN A 35 -13.20 -3.46 5.66
N LEU A 36 -12.49 -3.45 6.78
CA LEU A 36 -11.03 -3.41 6.83
C LEU A 36 -10.49 -4.76 7.31
N SER A 37 -9.46 -5.25 6.65
CA SER A 37 -8.71 -6.43 7.07
C SER A 37 -7.23 -6.10 7.18
N VAL A 38 -6.60 -6.52 8.27
CA VAL A 38 -5.16 -6.44 8.51
C VAL A 38 -4.65 -7.85 8.74
N ALA A 39 -3.77 -8.34 7.87
CA ALA A 39 -3.10 -9.62 8.02
C ALA A 39 -1.61 -9.40 8.26
N VAL A 40 -1.05 -10.12 9.22
CA VAL A 40 0.34 -10.02 9.63
C VAL A 40 0.97 -11.40 9.60
N ALA A 41 2.08 -11.54 8.87
CA ALA A 41 2.94 -12.70 8.92
C ALA A 41 4.32 -12.29 9.41
N VAL A 42 4.84 -13.00 10.39
CA VAL A 42 6.15 -12.74 10.99
C VAL A 42 6.99 -14.01 10.90
N SER A 43 8.26 -13.87 10.53
CA SER A 43 9.16 -15.02 10.44
C SER A 43 9.25 -15.76 11.78
N GLY A 44 9.03 -17.09 11.74
CA GLY A 44 9.05 -17.95 12.92
C GLY A 44 7.76 -17.94 13.75
N ASP A 45 6.68 -17.32 13.26
CA ASP A 45 5.37 -17.36 13.93
C ASP A 45 4.26 -17.66 12.90
N ALA A 46 3.11 -18.13 13.38
CA ALA A 46 1.94 -18.37 12.52
C ALA A 46 1.34 -17.04 12.06
N PRO A 47 0.89 -16.93 10.79
CA PRO A 47 0.19 -15.74 10.32
C PRO A 47 -1.08 -15.46 11.13
N GLN A 48 -1.34 -14.19 11.40
CA GLN A 48 -2.51 -13.72 12.12
C GLN A 48 -3.26 -12.69 11.29
N SER A 49 -4.55 -12.53 11.56
CA SER A 49 -5.36 -11.51 10.90
C SER A 49 -6.45 -10.97 11.82
N SER A 50 -6.80 -9.73 11.59
CA SER A 50 -7.94 -9.05 12.20
C SER A 50 -8.80 -8.43 11.11
N THR A 51 -10.11 -8.58 11.22
CA THR A 51 -11.08 -8.02 10.29
C THR A 51 -12.11 -7.22 11.08
N SER A 52 -12.29 -5.97 10.70
CA SER A 52 -13.29 -5.07 11.29
C SER A 52 -14.34 -4.68 10.24
N THR A 53 -15.59 -4.76 10.62
CA THR A 53 -16.76 -4.27 9.87
C THR A 53 -17.42 -3.08 10.56
N SER A 54 -16.81 -2.55 11.63
CA SER A 54 -17.31 -1.46 12.44
C SER A 54 -16.25 -0.38 12.62
N GLY A 55 -16.01 0.43 11.57
CA GLY A 55 -15.19 1.64 11.70
C GLY A 55 -15.98 2.79 12.34
N PHE A 56 -15.30 3.63 13.13
CA PHE A 56 -15.88 4.87 13.62
C PHE A 56 -15.94 5.89 12.47
N ARG A 57 -17.14 6.40 12.17
CA ARG A 57 -17.33 7.37 11.09
C ARG A 57 -17.00 8.79 11.55
N ASN A 58 -16.09 9.44 10.85
CA ASN A 58 -15.72 10.84 11.06
C ASN A 58 -16.71 11.81 10.37
N TYR A 59 -16.64 13.09 10.72
CA TYR A 59 -17.47 14.14 10.11
C TYR A 59 -17.23 14.31 8.60
N ASP A 60 -16.02 14.03 8.12
CA ASP A 60 -15.65 14.09 6.70
C ASP A 60 -16.13 12.86 5.90
N GLY A 61 -16.80 11.92 6.57
CA GLY A 61 -17.30 10.68 5.98
C GLY A 61 -16.26 9.56 5.89
N SER A 62 -15.03 9.78 6.33
CA SER A 62 -14.04 8.71 6.48
C SER A 62 -14.35 7.82 7.66
N TYR A 63 -13.73 6.63 7.70
CA TYR A 63 -13.88 5.66 8.76
C TYR A 63 -12.54 5.38 9.43
N LEU A 64 -12.53 5.46 10.75
CA LEU A 64 -11.38 5.17 11.59
C LEU A 64 -11.46 3.73 12.12
N TYR A 65 -10.36 3.01 12.01
CA TYR A 65 -10.18 1.65 12.53
C TYR A 65 -8.91 1.58 13.34
N ASP A 66 -9.00 0.98 14.50
CA ASP A 66 -7.85 0.70 15.36
C ASP A 66 -7.78 -0.78 15.71
N GLY A 67 -6.61 -1.24 16.06
CA GLY A 67 -6.43 -2.62 16.45
C GLY A 67 -4.98 -2.98 16.74
N SER A 68 -4.80 -4.22 17.15
CA SER A 68 -3.50 -4.76 17.47
C SER A 68 -3.43 -6.26 17.22
N LEU A 69 -2.23 -6.74 16.88
CA LEU A 69 -1.86 -8.15 16.85
C LEU A 69 -0.53 -8.34 17.58
N THR A 70 -0.37 -9.46 18.25
CA THR A 70 0.85 -9.80 18.99
C THR A 70 1.25 -11.23 18.68
N SER A 71 2.50 -11.60 18.98
CA SER A 71 2.96 -12.98 18.81
C SER A 71 2.09 -13.96 19.58
N SER A 72 1.93 -15.16 19.06
CA SER A 72 1.20 -16.25 19.70
C SER A 72 1.81 -16.65 21.05
N SER A 73 3.11 -16.45 21.24
CA SER A 73 3.85 -16.60 22.49
C SER A 73 3.75 -15.38 23.42
N GLY A 74 3.05 -14.32 23.00
CA GLY A 74 2.71 -13.17 23.82
C GLY A 74 3.78 -12.08 23.97
N SER A 75 5.02 -12.26 23.51
CA SER A 75 6.09 -11.32 23.89
C SER A 75 7.20 -11.07 22.87
N SER A 76 7.15 -11.64 21.67
CA SER A 76 8.28 -11.48 20.74
C SER A 76 8.07 -10.44 19.65
N TRP A 77 6.85 -10.01 19.40
CA TRP A 77 6.51 -8.94 18.48
C TRP A 77 5.09 -8.41 18.71
N PHE A 78 4.86 -7.18 18.26
CA PHE A 78 3.53 -6.58 18.21
C PHE A 78 3.37 -5.73 16.93
N VAL A 79 2.14 -5.58 16.49
CA VAL A 79 1.71 -4.64 15.44
C VAL A 79 0.46 -3.94 15.94
N ASN A 80 0.54 -2.64 16.16
CA ASN A 80 -0.61 -1.79 16.50
C ASN A 80 -0.90 -0.88 15.31
N TRP A 81 -2.16 -0.61 15.04
CA TRP A 81 -2.53 0.29 13.96
C TRP A 81 -3.67 1.23 14.31
N ASN A 82 -3.62 2.37 13.64
CA ASN A 82 -4.72 3.31 13.50
C ASN A 82 -4.82 3.66 12.01
N LEU A 83 -5.94 3.31 11.39
CA LEU A 83 -6.15 3.37 9.96
C LEU A 83 -7.39 4.21 9.67
N THR A 84 -7.28 5.16 8.74
CA THR A 84 -8.42 5.91 8.24
C THR A 84 -8.64 5.56 6.79
N GLY A 85 -9.82 5.01 6.48
CA GLY A 85 -10.26 4.70 5.12
C GLY A 85 -11.35 5.67 4.67
N SER A 86 -11.26 6.19 3.45
CA SER A 86 -12.37 6.89 2.80
C SER A 86 -12.82 6.12 1.57
N ASP A 87 -14.13 6.07 1.37
CA ASP A 87 -14.74 5.63 0.13
C ASP A 87 -15.27 6.83 -0.66
N THR A 88 -15.57 6.60 -1.92
CA THR A 88 -16.11 7.65 -2.81
C THR A 88 -17.57 7.96 -2.57
N VAL A 89 -18.26 7.22 -1.71
CA VAL A 89 -19.68 7.45 -1.41
C VAL A 89 -19.84 8.71 -0.56
N ALA A 90 -18.91 8.90 0.39
CA ALA A 90 -18.92 10.08 1.27
C ALA A 90 -18.15 11.28 0.68
N GLN A 91 -17.10 11.02 -0.09
CA GLN A 91 -16.29 11.99 -0.82
C GLN A 91 -16.11 11.54 -2.27
N PRO A 92 -17.01 11.92 -3.19
CA PRO A 92 -16.91 11.53 -4.59
C PRO A 92 -15.54 11.91 -5.17
N GLY A 93 -14.74 10.93 -5.51
CA GLY A 93 -13.51 11.12 -6.28
C GLY A 93 -12.18 10.72 -5.65
N SER A 94 -12.11 10.32 -4.38
CA SER A 94 -10.80 10.08 -3.74
C SER A 94 -10.81 8.91 -2.75
N PRO A 95 -10.85 7.65 -3.23
CA PRO A 95 -10.66 6.51 -2.33
C PRO A 95 -9.26 6.60 -1.71
N SER A 96 -9.19 6.45 -0.38
CA SER A 96 -7.90 6.55 0.31
C SER A 96 -7.81 5.65 1.54
N ILE A 97 -6.58 5.27 1.87
CA ILE A 97 -6.20 4.73 3.17
C ILE A 97 -5.03 5.55 3.70
N THR A 98 -5.20 6.09 4.89
CA THR A 98 -4.11 6.70 5.66
C THR A 98 -3.81 5.81 6.84
N THR A 99 -2.54 5.63 7.16
CA THR A 99 -2.11 4.61 8.11
C THR A 99 -1.11 5.17 9.11
N ASN A 100 -1.26 4.71 10.34
CA ASN A 100 -0.24 4.79 11.36
C ASN A 100 -0.06 3.39 11.94
N PHE A 101 1.13 2.81 11.78
CA PHE A 101 1.51 1.53 12.37
C PHE A 101 2.65 1.70 13.35
N ALA A 102 2.54 1.03 14.50
CA ALA A 102 3.67 0.78 15.39
C ALA A 102 3.98 -0.71 15.36
N VAL A 103 5.17 -1.07 14.90
CA VAL A 103 5.64 -2.46 14.80
C VAL A 103 6.84 -2.63 15.72
N GLY A 104 6.74 -3.53 16.66
CA GLY A 104 7.83 -3.85 17.58
C GLY A 104 8.31 -5.28 17.42
N ASN A 105 9.62 -5.45 17.39
CA ASN A 105 10.31 -6.71 17.60
C ASN A 105 10.97 -6.67 18.99
N THR A 106 10.34 -7.32 19.95
CA THR A 106 10.82 -7.38 21.34
C THR A 106 11.65 -8.64 21.62
N GLY A 107 11.77 -9.53 20.63
CA GLY A 107 12.60 -10.73 20.73
C GLY A 107 14.09 -10.46 20.47
N ASP A 108 14.92 -11.49 20.69
CA ASP A 108 16.37 -11.44 20.62
C ASP A 108 16.95 -11.64 19.20
N VAL A 109 16.11 -11.87 18.22
CA VAL A 109 16.52 -12.09 16.83
C VAL A 109 15.79 -11.16 15.88
N ALA A 110 16.45 -10.79 14.78
CA ALA A 110 15.79 -10.03 13.72
C ALA A 110 14.61 -10.82 13.11
N ARG A 111 13.51 -10.14 12.81
CA ARG A 111 12.31 -10.72 12.23
C ARG A 111 11.90 -10.05 10.95
N THR A 112 11.40 -10.84 10.03
CA THR A 112 10.74 -10.35 8.82
C THR A 112 9.25 -10.22 9.07
N PHE A 113 8.71 -9.07 8.72
CA PHE A 113 7.29 -8.75 8.79
C PHE A 113 6.72 -8.60 7.39
N GLN A 114 5.54 -9.17 7.19
CA GLN A 114 4.66 -8.88 6.05
C GLN A 114 3.32 -8.42 6.62
N ILE A 115 2.90 -7.20 6.29
CA ILE A 115 1.65 -6.61 6.76
C ILE A 115 0.82 -6.28 5.52
N LEU A 116 -0.29 -6.98 5.35
CA LEU A 116 -1.26 -6.74 4.28
C LEU A 116 -2.47 -6.02 4.88
N VAL A 117 -2.77 -4.85 4.35
CA VAL A 117 -4.00 -4.11 4.63
C VAL A 117 -4.89 -4.17 3.41
N THR A 118 -6.16 -4.50 3.62
CA THR A 118 -7.18 -4.50 2.57
C THR A 118 -8.42 -3.76 3.07
N TYR A 119 -8.86 -2.76 2.32
CA TYR A 119 -10.03 -1.94 2.60
C TYR A 119 -11.04 -2.11 1.47
N ALA A 120 -12.25 -2.51 1.82
CA ALA A 120 -13.34 -2.63 0.88
C ALA A 120 -13.84 -1.22 0.51
N ALA A 121 -13.47 -0.74 -0.66
CA ALA A 121 -13.86 0.56 -1.18
C ALA A 121 -14.52 0.38 -2.55
N PRO A 122 -15.80 -0.07 -2.62
CA PRO A 122 -16.46 -0.30 -3.89
C PRO A 122 -16.69 1.01 -4.63
N VAL A 123 -15.86 1.28 -5.61
CA VAL A 123 -15.90 2.48 -6.43
C VAL A 123 -16.30 2.15 -7.84
N GLN A 124 -17.39 2.77 -8.29
CA GLN A 124 -17.78 2.74 -9.69
C GLN A 124 -16.98 3.80 -10.45
N VAL A 125 -16.22 3.36 -11.44
CA VAL A 125 -15.46 4.27 -12.29
C VAL A 125 -16.36 4.76 -13.42
N ALA A 126 -16.62 6.07 -13.45
CA ALA A 126 -17.46 6.65 -14.49
C ALA A 126 -16.78 6.50 -15.88
N PRO A 127 -17.53 6.26 -16.96
CA PRO A 127 -16.98 6.22 -18.31
C PRO A 127 -16.19 7.50 -18.64
N GLY A 128 -15.01 7.35 -19.22
CA GLY A 128 -14.13 8.47 -19.55
C GLY A 128 -13.34 9.04 -18.35
N THR A 129 -13.39 8.39 -17.20
CA THR A 129 -12.54 8.73 -16.04
C THR A 129 -11.66 7.54 -15.66
N GLY A 130 -10.56 7.83 -14.98
CA GLY A 130 -9.66 6.85 -14.37
C GLY A 130 -9.17 7.38 -13.04
N TYR A 131 -8.17 6.73 -12.47
CA TYR A 131 -7.54 7.16 -11.23
C TYR A 131 -6.04 7.31 -11.41
N ALA A 132 -5.49 8.41 -10.91
CA ALA A 132 -4.09 8.54 -10.57
C ALA A 132 -3.94 8.22 -9.08
N TRP A 133 -2.97 7.40 -8.75
CA TRP A 133 -2.73 6.93 -7.40
C TRP A 133 -1.41 7.46 -6.88
N ARG A 134 -1.43 7.88 -5.63
CA ARG A 134 -0.25 8.41 -4.94
C ARG A 134 -0.04 7.66 -3.64
N THR A 135 1.21 7.29 -3.36
CA THR A 135 1.63 6.71 -2.09
C THR A 135 2.68 7.57 -1.42
N THR A 136 2.60 7.65 -0.10
CA THR A 136 3.66 8.20 0.75
C THR A 136 3.98 7.19 1.84
N LEU A 137 5.24 7.17 2.29
CA LEU A 137 5.66 6.40 3.45
C LEU A 137 6.76 7.15 4.17
N SER A 138 6.60 7.31 5.47
CA SER A 138 7.60 7.86 6.37
C SER A 138 7.51 7.19 7.73
N GLY A 139 8.47 7.41 8.60
CA GLY A 139 8.39 6.85 9.94
C GLY A 139 9.57 7.16 10.83
N VAL A 140 9.57 6.49 11.97
CA VAL A 140 10.63 6.56 12.97
C VAL A 140 11.04 5.14 13.34
N LEU A 141 12.34 4.91 13.36
CA LEU A 141 12.94 3.68 13.90
C LEU A 141 13.59 4.03 15.25
N ALA A 142 13.33 3.20 16.26
CA ALA A 142 13.92 3.36 17.59
C ALA A 142 14.47 2.03 18.11
N SER A 143 15.56 2.12 18.88
CA SER A 143 16.11 1.01 19.66
C SER A 143 15.49 1.02 21.07
N ASN A 144 15.07 -0.15 21.55
CA ASN A 144 14.41 -0.30 22.85
C ASN A 144 15.39 -0.70 23.98
N ASN A 145 16.63 -1.06 23.64
CA ASN A 145 17.63 -1.53 24.62
C ASN A 145 18.99 -0.82 24.52
N GLY A 146 19.07 0.28 23.75
CA GLY A 146 20.31 1.01 23.50
C GLY A 146 21.27 0.34 22.50
N GLY A 147 20.91 -0.81 21.95
CA GLY A 147 21.62 -1.46 20.84
C GLY A 147 21.31 -0.80 19.50
N VAL A 148 21.85 -1.36 18.43
CA VAL A 148 21.57 -0.87 17.06
C VAL A 148 20.22 -1.38 16.57
N ALA A 149 19.27 -0.48 16.37
CA ALA A 149 18.06 -0.76 15.61
C ALA A 149 18.35 -0.69 14.11
N SER A 150 17.79 -1.61 13.35
CA SER A 150 17.89 -1.64 11.88
C SER A 150 16.57 -2.01 11.25
N LEU A 151 16.18 -1.25 10.22
CA LEU A 151 15.01 -1.49 9.39
C LEU A 151 15.46 -1.65 7.94
N VAL A 152 15.15 -2.77 7.34
CA VAL A 152 15.54 -3.11 5.97
C VAL A 152 14.31 -3.51 5.17
N GLY A 153 14.00 -2.74 4.11
CA GLY A 153 12.98 -3.11 3.14
C GLY A 153 13.38 -4.36 2.35
N LEU A 154 12.42 -5.23 2.09
CA LEU A 154 12.63 -6.44 1.31
C LEU A 154 12.03 -6.31 -0.08
N LEU A 155 12.61 -7.04 -1.04
CA LEU A 155 12.16 -7.02 -2.44
C LEU A 155 10.74 -7.60 -2.60
N PRO A 156 9.95 -7.06 -3.56
CA PRO A 156 10.30 -6.03 -4.54
C PRO A 156 10.31 -4.61 -3.95
N SER A 157 9.66 -4.38 -2.81
CA SER A 157 9.61 -3.07 -2.15
C SER A 157 9.17 -3.21 -0.69
N MET A 158 9.53 -2.23 0.15
CA MET A 158 9.04 -2.19 1.53
C MET A 158 7.53 -1.91 1.58
N PHE A 159 7.03 -1.06 0.71
CA PHE A 159 5.62 -0.68 0.64
C PHE A 159 5.12 -0.81 -0.80
N GLN A 160 4.06 -1.57 -0.98
CA GLN A 160 3.42 -1.82 -2.26
C GLN A 160 1.94 -1.46 -2.18
N GLY A 161 1.52 -0.38 -2.84
CA GLY A 161 0.10 -0.06 -3.01
C GLY A 161 -0.61 -1.09 -3.88
N GLN A 162 -1.85 -1.44 -3.51
CA GLN A 162 -2.64 -2.47 -4.18
C GLN A 162 -4.01 -1.93 -4.59
N ILE A 163 -4.47 -2.36 -5.76
CA ILE A 163 -5.83 -2.17 -6.27
C ILE A 163 -6.37 -3.55 -6.65
N ASN A 164 -7.52 -3.94 -6.13
CA ASN A 164 -8.12 -5.27 -6.36
C ASN A 164 -7.13 -6.42 -6.10
N GLY A 165 -6.30 -6.31 -5.05
CA GLY A 165 -5.29 -7.29 -4.68
C GLY A 165 -4.04 -7.32 -5.57
N THR A 166 -3.95 -6.46 -6.60
CA THR A 166 -2.78 -6.36 -7.47
C THR A 166 -1.89 -5.20 -7.06
N GLY A 167 -0.60 -5.46 -6.86
CA GLY A 167 0.39 -4.43 -6.57
C GLY A 167 0.64 -3.52 -7.77
N VAL A 168 0.50 -2.22 -7.59
CA VAL A 168 0.61 -1.23 -8.68
C VAL A 168 1.66 -0.15 -8.43
N VAL A 169 2.01 0.12 -7.18
CA VAL A 169 3.03 1.13 -6.82
C VAL A 169 3.99 0.54 -5.82
N LEU A 170 5.27 0.81 -6.04
CA LEU A 170 6.37 0.33 -5.21
C LEU A 170 7.08 1.52 -4.57
N ASN A 171 7.25 1.46 -3.24
CA ASN A 171 7.94 2.49 -2.49
C ASN A 171 9.00 1.86 -1.58
N ASN A 172 10.26 2.22 -1.81
CA ASN A 172 11.41 1.70 -1.07
C ASN A 172 12.09 2.84 -0.31
N PRO A 173 11.81 3.00 0.99
CA PRO A 173 12.62 3.87 1.81
C PRO A 173 14.07 3.36 1.90
N SER A 174 14.99 4.28 2.10
CA SER A 174 16.36 3.93 2.45
C SER A 174 16.39 3.11 3.74
N VAL A 175 17.32 2.18 3.82
CA VAL A 175 17.61 1.43 5.05
C VAL A 175 17.86 2.40 6.20
N ALA A 176 17.13 2.24 7.29
CA ALA A 176 17.34 3.01 8.51
C ALA A 176 18.12 2.18 9.53
N SER A 177 19.10 2.80 10.18
CA SER A 177 19.85 2.21 11.28
C SER A 177 20.17 3.30 12.31
N THR A 178 19.97 3.00 13.58
CA THR A 178 20.17 3.97 14.67
C THR A 178 20.43 3.28 16.00
N THR A 179 21.07 3.98 16.91
CA THR A 179 21.24 3.54 18.31
C THR A 179 20.22 4.18 19.26
N THR A 180 19.53 5.23 18.83
CA THR A 180 18.51 5.91 19.64
C THR A 180 17.19 5.98 18.88
N ALA A 181 17.04 6.97 18.00
CA ALA A 181 15.91 7.11 17.10
C ALA A 181 16.36 7.78 15.79
N SER A 182 15.77 7.36 14.68
CA SER A 182 16.05 7.93 13.36
C SER A 182 14.78 8.03 12.54
N PHE A 183 14.60 9.14 11.85
CA PHE A 183 13.55 9.29 10.84
C PHE A 183 13.98 8.58 9.56
N PHE A 184 13.00 7.97 8.91
CA PHE A 184 13.12 7.47 7.56
C PHE A 184 11.93 7.94 6.73
N GLY A 185 12.13 8.08 5.45
CA GLY A 185 11.07 8.48 4.55
C GLY A 185 11.37 8.09 3.13
N THR A 186 10.32 7.97 2.36
CA THR A 186 10.41 7.85 0.91
C THR A 186 9.83 9.10 0.29
N GLY A 187 10.29 9.40 -0.90
CA GLY A 187 9.58 10.32 -1.76
C GLY A 187 8.15 9.83 -2.08
N VAL A 188 7.40 10.70 -2.69
CA VAL A 188 6.07 10.37 -3.23
C VAL A 188 6.26 9.51 -4.46
N ASN A 189 5.53 8.40 -4.55
CA ASN A 189 5.44 7.57 -5.74
C ASN A 189 4.02 7.61 -6.31
N ASP A 190 3.93 7.81 -7.62
CA ASP A 190 2.67 7.93 -8.33
C ASP A 190 2.47 6.76 -9.32
N TYR A 191 1.23 6.35 -9.47
CA TYR A 191 0.81 5.37 -10.47
C TYR A 191 -0.35 5.96 -11.27
N SER A 192 -0.24 5.86 -12.59
CA SER A 192 -1.34 6.12 -13.52
C SER A 192 -1.40 4.97 -14.53
N GLY A 193 -2.52 4.27 -14.56
CA GLY A 193 -2.67 3.12 -15.46
C GLY A 193 -4.07 2.51 -15.35
N PRO A 194 -4.31 1.44 -16.10
CA PRO A 194 -5.59 0.75 -16.06
C PRO A 194 -5.83 0.15 -14.67
N ILE A 195 -7.10 0.09 -14.25
CA ILE A 195 -7.48 -0.56 -13.01
C ILE A 195 -7.26 -2.07 -13.18
N PRO A 196 -6.42 -2.70 -12.33
CA PRO A 196 -6.22 -4.15 -12.38
C PRO A 196 -7.51 -4.92 -12.09
N ASN A 197 -7.69 -6.05 -12.75
CA ASN A 197 -8.77 -7.00 -12.52
C ASN A 197 -10.19 -6.45 -12.73
N GLY A 198 -10.35 -5.47 -13.60
CA GLY A 198 -11.69 -5.02 -14.03
C GLY A 198 -11.83 -3.50 -14.11
N PRO A 199 -13.00 -3.03 -14.58
CA PRO A 199 -13.25 -1.59 -14.75
C PRO A 199 -13.54 -0.87 -13.43
N ASN A 200 -13.91 -1.60 -12.37
CA ASN A 200 -14.29 -1.06 -11.07
C ASN A 200 -13.27 -1.39 -10.00
N ILE A 201 -13.20 -0.55 -8.98
CA ILE A 201 -12.37 -0.81 -7.80
C ILE A 201 -13.28 -1.47 -6.76
N ALA A 202 -12.94 -2.68 -6.34
CA ALA A 202 -13.62 -3.38 -5.25
C ALA A 202 -12.87 -3.19 -3.93
N THR A 203 -11.53 -3.20 -3.99
CA THR A 203 -10.67 -3.06 -2.82
C THR A 203 -9.46 -2.19 -3.15
N ILE A 204 -9.02 -1.44 -2.15
CA ILE A 204 -7.71 -0.81 -2.12
C ILE A 204 -6.94 -1.32 -0.92
N GLY A 205 -5.62 -1.29 -0.99
CA GLY A 205 -4.81 -1.80 0.10
C GLY A 205 -3.33 -1.56 -0.12
N TYR A 206 -2.52 -2.12 0.74
CA TYR A 206 -1.08 -2.15 0.57
C TYR A 206 -0.46 -3.34 1.30
N LEU A 207 0.68 -3.75 0.80
CA LEU A 207 1.56 -4.74 1.41
C LEU A 207 2.84 -4.04 1.88
N MET A 208 3.20 -4.23 3.14
CA MET A 208 4.50 -3.84 3.69
C MET A 208 5.34 -5.09 3.92
N THR A 209 6.61 -5.06 3.46
CA THR A 209 7.54 -6.19 3.66
C THR A 209 8.90 -5.66 4.07
N PHE A 210 9.33 -5.99 5.29
CA PHE A 210 10.58 -5.49 5.86
C PHE A 210 11.14 -6.43 6.93
N SER A 211 12.43 -6.27 7.23
CA SER A 211 13.10 -6.88 8.38
C SER A 211 13.34 -5.82 9.45
N LEU A 212 13.06 -6.16 10.70
CA LEU A 212 13.28 -5.33 11.88
C LEU A 212 14.22 -6.08 12.85
N SER A 213 15.30 -5.44 13.26
CA SER A 213 16.26 -6.01 14.21
C SER A 213 15.62 -6.32 15.55
N ALA A 214 16.30 -7.13 16.35
CA ALA A 214 15.93 -7.41 17.75
C ALA A 214 15.77 -6.11 18.55
N HIS A 215 14.89 -6.12 19.53
CA HIS A 215 14.65 -5.02 20.48
C HIS A 215 14.45 -3.65 19.82
N SER A 216 13.69 -3.62 18.73
CA SER A 216 13.47 -2.40 17.93
C SER A 216 11.99 -2.15 17.71
N THR A 217 11.65 -0.88 17.57
CA THR A 217 10.31 -0.43 17.19
C THR A 217 10.39 0.48 15.99
N ALA A 218 9.56 0.23 14.98
CA ALA A 218 9.36 1.09 13.84
C ALA A 218 7.93 1.63 13.85
N VAL A 219 7.78 2.94 13.74
CA VAL A 219 6.50 3.61 13.53
C VAL A 219 6.44 4.07 12.10
N PHE A 220 5.38 3.67 11.39
CA PHE A 220 5.16 3.99 9.99
C PHE A 220 3.95 4.90 9.86
N ASN A 221 4.11 5.98 9.09
CA ASN A 221 3.02 6.83 8.62
C ASN A 221 2.97 6.73 7.10
N GLY A 222 1.85 6.31 6.57
CA GLY A 222 1.69 6.11 5.14
C GLY A 222 0.34 6.59 4.62
N SER A 223 0.26 6.84 3.33
CA SER A 223 -1.01 7.08 2.65
C SER A 223 -1.02 6.40 1.28
N TRP A 224 -2.20 5.97 0.89
CA TRP A 224 -2.51 5.45 -0.44
C TRP A 224 -3.79 6.15 -0.91
N VAL A 225 -3.68 7.05 -1.88
CA VAL A 225 -4.77 7.95 -2.29
C VAL A 225 -4.97 7.85 -3.79
N GLY A 226 -6.22 7.62 -4.21
CA GLY A 226 -6.66 7.68 -5.59
C GLY A 226 -7.34 9.00 -5.89
N THR A 227 -6.98 9.65 -7.00
CA THR A 227 -7.61 10.88 -7.49
C THR A 227 -8.23 10.63 -8.85
N VAL A 228 -9.48 11.04 -9.05
CA VAL A 228 -10.15 10.93 -10.35
C VAL A 228 -9.44 11.78 -11.38
N VAL A 229 -9.12 11.19 -12.52
CA VAL A 229 -8.52 11.88 -13.66
C VAL A 229 -9.33 11.62 -14.93
N PRO A 230 -9.53 12.63 -15.80
CA PRO A 230 -10.14 12.42 -17.10
C PRO A 230 -9.25 11.49 -17.94
N VAL A 231 -9.83 10.45 -18.54
CA VAL A 231 -9.16 9.63 -19.55
C VAL A 231 -9.59 10.14 -20.92
N PRO A 232 -8.68 10.66 -21.75
CA PRO A 232 -9.03 11.10 -23.11
C PRO A 232 -9.69 9.93 -23.87
N ALA A 233 -10.86 10.16 -24.43
CA ALA A 233 -11.52 9.15 -25.26
C ALA A 233 -10.56 8.76 -26.41
N PRO A 234 -10.40 7.48 -26.73
CA PRO A 234 -9.51 7.03 -27.81
C PRO A 234 -9.74 7.76 -29.13
N GLY A 235 -10.98 8.18 -29.40
CA GLY A 235 -11.33 8.99 -30.58
C GLY A 235 -10.81 10.42 -30.55
N ALA A 236 -10.60 11.03 -29.39
CA ALA A 236 -10.09 12.40 -29.31
C ALA A 236 -8.63 12.48 -29.79
N ALA A 237 -7.81 11.50 -29.47
CA ALA A 237 -6.43 11.41 -29.98
C ALA A 237 -6.39 11.16 -31.49
N ALA A 238 -7.31 10.31 -32.01
CA ALA A 238 -7.44 10.05 -33.43
C ALA A 238 -7.91 11.30 -34.21
N LEU A 239 -8.87 12.06 -33.65
CA LEU A 239 -9.34 13.32 -34.23
C LEU A 239 -8.26 14.40 -34.25
N LEU A 240 -7.46 14.53 -33.18
CA LEU A 240 -6.32 15.43 -33.14
C LEU A 240 -5.25 15.04 -34.14
N GLY A 241 -5.00 13.74 -34.32
CA GLY A 241 -4.08 13.22 -35.36
C GLY A 241 -4.56 13.55 -36.78
N LEU A 242 -5.86 13.35 -37.06
CA LEU A 242 -6.49 13.67 -38.33
C LEU A 242 -6.49 15.19 -38.63
N ALA A 243 -6.84 16.01 -37.60
CA ALA A 243 -6.76 17.47 -37.74
C ALA A 243 -5.35 17.97 -38.02
N GLY A 244 -4.33 17.36 -37.40
CA GLY A 244 -2.93 17.66 -37.67
C GLY A 244 -2.49 17.31 -39.12
N LEU A 245 -2.97 16.20 -39.66
CA LEU A 245 -2.70 15.79 -41.05
C LEU A 245 -3.37 16.71 -42.06
N THR A 246 -4.63 17.13 -41.82
CA THR A 246 -5.33 18.07 -42.74
C THR A 246 -4.74 19.47 -42.71
N ALA A 247 -4.28 19.94 -41.51
CA ALA A 247 -3.59 21.23 -41.40
C ALA A 247 -2.24 21.26 -42.15
N ARG A 248 -1.53 20.12 -42.22
CA ARG A 248 -0.28 19.99 -42.94
C ARG A 248 -0.47 19.98 -44.50
N GLY A 249 -1.60 19.44 -44.95
CA GLY A 249 -1.98 19.43 -46.37
C GLY A 249 -2.24 20.83 -46.94
N ARG A 250 -2.90 21.72 -46.15
CA ARG A 250 -3.22 23.10 -46.58
C ARG A 250 -2.01 24.01 -46.76
N ARG A 251 -0.91 23.79 -46.07
CA ARG A 251 0.31 24.63 -46.20
C ARG A 251 1.11 24.36 -47.48
N ARG A 252 0.86 23.28 -48.22
CA ARG A 252 1.58 22.95 -49.47
C ARG A 252 0.92 23.48 -50.73
N SER A 253 -0.30 24.02 -50.65
CA SER A 253 -1.03 24.46 -51.86
C SER A 253 -0.95 25.97 -52.15
N VAL A 254 -0.18 26.76 -51.40
CA VAL A 254 -0.07 28.24 -51.58
C VAL A 254 1.29 28.65 -52.19
N GLY A 255 1.96 27.78 -52.88
CA GLY A 255 3.29 28.06 -53.42
C GLY A 255 3.50 27.72 -54.90
N ASN A 256 2.52 28.02 -55.79
CA ASN A 256 2.77 28.02 -57.23
C ASN A 256 1.73 28.96 -57.90
N ASN A 257 2.05 30.20 -57.99
CA ASN A 257 1.67 31.14 -59.06
C ASN A 257 2.79 32.17 -59.22
#